data_3877955f40aa04f44a836ea2392ca957
#
_entry.id   3877955f40aa04f44a836ea2392ca957
#
_cell.length_a   1.000
_cell.length_b   1.000
_cell.length_c   1.000
_cell.angle_alpha   90.00
_cell.angle_beta   90.00
_cell.angle_gamma   90.00
#
_symmetry.space_group_name_H-M   'P 1'
#
loop_
_entity.id
_entity.type
_entity.pdbx_description
1 polymer ?
#
loop_
_entity_poly.entity_id
_entity_poly.type
_entity_poly.pdbx_seq_one_letter_code
_entity_poly.pdbx_strand_id
1 'polypeptide(L)'
;MKSLLTRLTLILPIAILLFACGNEEKKTKTADVAEKTSETSLDIEKPQLTFGFIKLTDMAPLAIAKEKGFFEDEGLFVSVEAQSNWKNVLDRVIDGQLDGSHMLAGQPIAAGAGFGRQAKLVTAFSMDLNGNAITVSNDVWSKMEPNVPKDADGKPIHPIKAEALKPVIDQYKTDGKAFKMGMVFPVSTHNYEIRYWLAAAGIHPGMYTADNVQGQIDAEVLLSVTPPPQMPATLEAGTIFGYCVGEPWNQQAVFKGIGVPVVTNYDIWKNNPEKVFVMTEKFVEDNPNTAIAVTKALIRAGKWLDEPKNRAEAVKILSMSQYVGADEAVLANSMTGTFEFEKGDKRDMPDFNVFYKYNATYPFYSDGIWFLTQMRRWGQIPEAKSADWYANTIKDIYRPDIWKKAAALLVEEGNIPASDVPETDGYKPATSDFIDGTTYDAKDPISYINSFKIGNKDKVAQ
;
A
#
# COMPACT_ATOMS: atom_id res chain seq x y z
N MET A 1 54.34 46.81 -13.23
CA MET A 1 54.19 48.14 -12.60
C MET A 1 53.29 47.90 -11.39
N LYS A 2 53.82 47.69 -10.17
CA LYS A 2 54.02 48.63 -9.05
C LYS A 2 52.71 49.39 -8.76
N SER A 3 52.04 49.34 -7.59
CA SER A 3 52.52 49.51 -6.21
C SER A 3 51.36 49.14 -5.25
N LEU A 4 51.55 48.44 -4.18
CA LEU A 4 51.96 48.85 -2.80
C LEU A 4 50.83 49.44 -1.94
N LEU A 5 50.47 48.65 -0.88
CA LEU A 5 50.38 48.98 0.56
C LEU A 5 49.44 50.09 1.04
N THR A 6 48.59 49.76 2.02
CA THR A 6 48.91 50.19 3.42
C THR A 6 47.97 49.49 4.43
N ARG A 7 48.54 48.93 5.48
CA ARG A 7 47.91 48.42 6.72
C ARG A 7 47.54 49.59 7.61
N LEU A 8 46.42 49.54 8.30
CA LEU A 8 46.19 50.39 9.47
C LEU A 8 45.59 49.53 10.62
N THR A 9 46.42 49.30 11.60
CA THR A 9 46.12 48.75 12.90
C THR A 9 45.59 49.84 13.80
N LEU A 10 44.42 49.68 14.44
CA LEU A 10 43.99 50.56 15.53
C LEU A 10 43.74 49.72 16.80
N ILE A 11 44.58 49.97 17.78
CA ILE A 11 44.49 49.48 19.16
C ILE A 11 43.75 50.56 19.93
N LEU A 12 42.74 50.20 20.75
CA LEU A 12 42.18 51.07 21.75
C LEU A 12 41.93 50.32 23.05
N PRO A 13 42.17 50.97 24.19
CA PRO A 13 42.48 50.27 25.44
C PRO A 13 41.28 50.03 26.37
N ILE A 14 41.49 49.09 27.24
CA ILE A 14 40.72 48.68 28.39
C ILE A 14 40.52 49.83 29.37
N ALA A 15 39.30 50.10 29.81
CA ALA A 15 39.00 50.84 31.04
C ALA A 15 38.22 49.94 32.01
N ILE A 16 38.89 49.57 33.08
CA ILE A 16 38.34 48.92 34.26
C ILE A 16 37.71 50.01 35.12
N LEU A 17 36.46 49.83 35.49
CA LEU A 17 35.82 50.57 36.60
C LEU A 17 35.19 49.59 37.55
N LEU A 18 35.84 49.40 38.67
CA LEU A 18 35.34 48.81 39.89
C LEU A 18 34.41 49.80 40.61
N PHE A 19 33.19 49.39 40.89
CA PHE A 19 32.40 49.96 41.99
C PHE A 19 31.78 48.79 42.78
N ALA A 20 32.04 48.83 44.07
CA ALA A 20 31.63 47.86 45.05
C ALA A 20 30.35 48.33 45.77
N CYS A 21 29.70 47.34 46.35
CA CYS A 21 28.78 47.33 47.51
C CYS A 21 27.29 47.65 47.24
N GLY A 22 26.50 46.64 47.64
CA GLY A 22 25.11 46.77 48.01
C GLY A 22 24.41 45.40 48.06
N ASN A 23 24.43 44.75 49.21
CA ASN A 23 23.68 43.54 49.56
C ASN A 23 22.18 43.78 49.45
N GLU A 24 21.46 42.97 48.65
CA GLU A 24 20.11 42.52 48.98
C GLU A 24 19.86 41.12 48.36
N GLU A 25 19.73 40.13 49.24
CA GLU A 25 19.32 38.76 48.87
C GLU A 25 17.88 38.77 48.36
N LYS A 26 17.70 38.65 47.06
CA LYS A 26 16.45 38.13 46.46
C LYS A 26 16.69 36.68 46.05
N LYS A 27 16.13 35.76 46.87
CA LYS A 27 15.97 34.36 46.48
C LYS A 27 15.18 34.25 45.21
N THR A 28 15.86 34.13 44.10
CA THR A 28 15.28 33.67 42.85
C THR A 28 15.15 32.16 42.97
N LYS A 29 13.92 31.65 43.04
CA LYS A 29 13.61 30.23 42.84
C LYS A 29 14.04 29.88 41.43
N THR A 30 15.15 29.22 41.27
CA THR A 30 15.45 28.39 40.11
C THR A 30 14.40 27.29 40.10
N ALA A 31 13.43 27.41 39.21
CA ALA A 31 12.62 26.27 38.87
C ALA A 31 13.54 25.26 38.18
N ASP A 32 13.82 24.17 38.86
CA ASP A 32 14.33 22.95 38.27
C ASP A 32 13.33 22.56 37.22
N VAL A 33 13.63 22.89 35.95
CA VAL A 33 13.05 22.17 34.79
C VAL A 33 13.75 20.82 34.86
N ALA A 34 13.15 19.90 35.62
CA ALA A 34 13.47 18.50 35.47
C ALA A 34 13.22 18.16 34.02
N GLU A 35 14.28 17.98 33.24
CA GLU A 35 14.27 17.25 32.01
C GLU A 35 13.61 15.90 32.28
N LYS A 36 12.35 15.76 31.97
CA LYS A 36 11.71 14.46 31.88
C LYS A 36 12.42 13.74 30.72
N THR A 37 13.53 13.10 31.00
CA THR A 37 13.99 11.98 30.19
C THR A 37 12.89 10.94 30.30
N SER A 38 12.03 10.87 29.26
CA SER A 38 11.02 9.84 29.18
C SER A 38 11.75 8.50 29.07
N GLU A 39 11.44 7.55 29.94
CA GLU A 39 11.95 6.17 29.89
C GLU A 39 11.57 5.45 28.56
N THR A 40 10.88 6.12 27.67
CA THR A 40 10.37 5.62 26.35
C THR A 40 11.34 5.90 25.18
N SER A 41 12.47 6.57 25.39
CA SER A 41 13.45 6.85 24.33
C SER A 41 14.14 5.56 23.88
N LEU A 42 13.94 5.18 22.61
CA LEU A 42 14.65 4.07 21.97
C LEU A 42 16.10 4.49 21.65
N ASP A 43 17.07 3.60 21.89
CA ASP A 43 18.44 3.78 21.42
C ASP A 43 18.51 3.35 19.94
N ILE A 44 18.45 4.34 19.03
CA ILE A 44 18.34 4.14 17.58
C ILE A 44 19.70 3.70 17.02
N GLU A 45 19.75 2.47 16.48
CA GLU A 45 20.97 1.88 15.92
C GLU A 45 21.37 2.53 14.58
N LYS A 46 20.37 2.84 13.73
CA LYS A 46 20.57 3.45 12.41
C LYS A 46 19.60 4.61 12.19
N PRO A 47 20.00 5.85 12.51
CA PRO A 47 19.11 7.02 12.41
C PRO A 47 18.89 7.49 10.96
N GLN A 48 19.83 7.26 10.03
CA GLN A 48 19.74 7.69 8.65
C GLN A 48 19.25 6.57 7.76
N LEU A 49 18.08 6.76 7.13
CA LEU A 49 17.37 5.73 6.37
C LEU A 49 16.96 6.23 4.98
N THR A 50 16.92 5.29 4.04
CA THR A 50 16.40 5.52 2.69
C THR A 50 15.30 4.52 2.39
N PHE A 51 14.09 5.04 2.10
CA PHE A 51 12.93 4.21 1.78
C PHE A 51 12.49 4.40 0.34
N GLY A 52 12.09 3.28 -0.29
CA GLY A 52 11.56 3.29 -1.65
C GLY A 52 10.04 3.36 -1.70
N PHE A 53 9.49 3.89 -2.80
CA PHE A 53 8.06 3.84 -3.06
C PHE A 53 7.74 3.88 -4.56
N ILE A 54 6.53 3.49 -4.92
CA ILE A 54 5.93 3.71 -6.25
C ILE A 54 4.92 4.84 -6.13
N LYS A 55 4.80 5.68 -7.19
CA LYS A 55 3.90 6.83 -7.27
C LYS A 55 2.44 6.42 -7.30
N LEU A 56 1.88 6.20 -6.10
CA LEU A 56 0.51 5.78 -5.80
C LEU A 56 0.05 6.47 -4.51
N THR A 57 -1.25 6.63 -4.30
CA THR A 57 -1.79 7.24 -3.07
C THR A 57 -1.53 6.41 -1.81
N ASP A 58 -1.39 5.10 -1.96
CA ASP A 58 -1.13 4.17 -0.86
C ASP A 58 0.27 4.30 -0.22
N MET A 59 1.20 5.06 -0.86
CA MET A 59 2.45 5.46 -0.23
C MET A 59 2.29 6.60 0.80
N ALA A 60 1.09 7.14 0.96
CA ALA A 60 0.82 8.30 1.80
C ALA A 60 1.39 8.21 3.24
N PRO A 61 1.37 7.06 3.95
CA PRO A 61 1.98 6.99 5.27
C PRO A 61 3.45 7.40 5.30
N LEU A 62 4.24 7.08 4.25
CA LEU A 62 5.64 7.50 4.15
C LEU A 62 5.78 9.02 3.96
N ALA A 63 4.98 9.59 3.04
CA ALA A 63 5.00 11.02 2.77
C ALA A 63 4.58 11.83 4.00
N ILE A 64 3.51 11.40 4.67
CA ILE A 64 2.98 12.08 5.86
C ILE A 64 3.95 11.94 7.04
N ALA A 65 4.52 10.75 7.28
CA ALA A 65 5.49 10.58 8.37
C ALA A 65 6.69 11.52 8.20
N LYS A 66 7.13 11.74 6.96
CA LYS A 66 8.22 12.67 6.65
C LYS A 66 7.79 14.14 6.79
N GLU A 67 6.72 14.56 6.12
CA GLU A 67 6.32 15.98 6.06
C GLU A 67 5.73 16.50 7.40
N LYS A 68 5.23 15.60 8.24
CA LYS A 68 4.73 15.96 9.59
C LYS A 68 5.78 15.79 10.68
N GLY A 69 7.01 15.41 10.34
CA GLY A 69 8.10 15.24 11.30
C GLY A 69 7.97 14.00 12.19
N PHE A 70 7.11 13.03 11.84
CA PHE A 70 6.93 11.85 12.71
C PHE A 70 8.16 10.94 12.72
N PHE A 71 8.96 10.93 11.66
CA PHE A 71 10.24 10.23 11.66
C PHE A 71 11.26 10.94 12.55
N GLU A 72 11.35 12.27 12.45
CA GLU A 72 12.26 13.09 13.23
C GLU A 72 11.94 13.04 14.72
N ASP A 73 10.65 12.97 15.09
CA ASP A 73 10.22 12.79 16.50
C ASP A 73 10.73 11.48 17.10
N GLU A 74 10.94 10.45 16.27
CA GLU A 74 11.50 9.15 16.67
C GLU A 74 13.03 9.09 16.50
N GLY A 75 13.70 10.20 16.22
CA GLY A 75 15.15 10.29 15.99
C GLY A 75 15.62 9.73 14.65
N LEU A 76 14.72 9.64 13.64
CA LEU A 76 15.02 9.10 12.33
C LEU A 76 15.11 10.21 11.28
N PHE A 77 16.13 10.14 10.42
CA PHE A 77 16.34 11.04 9.28
C PHE A 77 16.11 10.27 7.99
N VAL A 78 14.89 10.38 7.45
CA VAL A 78 14.43 9.54 6.36
C VAL A 78 14.47 10.28 5.02
N SER A 79 15.08 9.66 4.02
CA SER A 79 14.93 10.00 2.60
C SER A 79 13.94 9.04 1.95
N VAL A 80 13.02 9.56 1.12
CA VAL A 80 12.09 8.74 0.35
C VAL A 80 12.37 8.89 -1.15
N GLU A 81 12.48 7.76 -1.87
CA GLU A 81 12.89 7.72 -3.27
C GLU A 81 11.85 7.01 -4.14
N ALA A 82 11.32 7.71 -5.15
CA ALA A 82 10.44 7.10 -6.14
C ALA A 82 11.20 6.07 -6.98
N GLN A 83 10.59 4.90 -7.16
CA GLN A 83 11.12 3.80 -7.94
C GLN A 83 10.34 3.61 -9.24
N SER A 84 10.99 3.04 -10.26
CA SER A 84 10.40 2.94 -11.62
C SER A 84 9.33 1.84 -11.74
N ASN A 85 9.45 0.76 -10.97
CA ASN A 85 8.55 -0.39 -11.00
C ASN A 85 8.76 -1.29 -9.77
N TRP A 86 7.84 -2.23 -9.55
CA TRP A 86 7.82 -3.12 -8.39
C TRP A 86 9.00 -4.10 -8.31
N LYS A 87 9.52 -4.55 -9.47
CA LYS A 87 10.73 -5.39 -9.49
C LYS A 87 11.94 -4.63 -8.96
N ASN A 88 12.10 -3.37 -9.39
CA ASN A 88 13.20 -2.53 -8.96
C ASN A 88 13.16 -2.23 -7.44
N VAL A 89 11.95 -1.97 -6.91
CA VAL A 89 11.75 -1.81 -5.45
C VAL A 89 12.23 -3.05 -4.70
N LEU A 90 11.74 -4.23 -5.10
CA LEU A 90 12.08 -5.50 -4.46
C LEU A 90 13.59 -5.75 -4.48
N ASP A 91 14.22 -5.61 -5.67
CA ASP A 91 15.63 -5.86 -5.83
C ASP A 91 16.49 -4.92 -4.97
N ARG A 92 16.16 -3.63 -4.93
CA ARG A 92 16.92 -2.64 -4.15
C ARG A 92 16.81 -2.84 -2.63
N VAL A 93 15.66 -3.32 -2.13
CA VAL A 93 15.52 -3.70 -0.71
C VAL A 93 16.36 -4.94 -0.41
N ILE A 94 16.27 -5.99 -1.24
CA ILE A 94 17.04 -7.21 -1.04
C ILE A 94 18.55 -6.96 -1.09
N ASP A 95 19.01 -6.06 -1.99
CA ASP A 95 20.42 -5.71 -2.15
C ASP A 95 20.93 -4.69 -1.12
N GLY A 96 20.08 -4.24 -0.19
CA GLY A 96 20.40 -3.28 0.87
C GLY A 96 20.66 -1.86 0.36
N GLN A 97 20.20 -1.53 -0.86
CA GLN A 97 20.24 -0.16 -1.40
C GLN A 97 19.12 0.72 -0.86
N LEU A 98 18.06 0.09 -0.36
CA LEU A 98 16.97 0.70 0.39
C LEU A 98 16.88 -0.02 1.74
N ASP A 99 16.72 0.73 2.82
CA ASP A 99 16.55 0.19 4.18
C ASP A 99 15.16 -0.41 4.39
N GLY A 100 14.19 0.06 3.62
CA GLY A 100 12.82 -0.43 3.58
C GLY A 100 12.07 0.18 2.41
N SER A 101 10.84 -0.27 2.19
CA SER A 101 10.03 0.24 1.10
C SER A 101 8.54 -0.01 1.29
N HIS A 102 7.71 0.91 0.79
CA HIS A 102 6.36 0.65 0.34
C HIS A 102 6.37 -0.45 -0.73
N MET A 103 5.64 -1.53 -0.50
CA MET A 103 5.70 -2.73 -1.35
C MET A 103 4.33 -3.41 -1.47
N LEU A 104 4.10 -4.09 -2.59
CA LEU A 104 2.95 -4.98 -2.74
C LEU A 104 2.99 -6.07 -1.66
N ALA A 105 1.89 -6.32 -0.94
CA ALA A 105 1.87 -7.31 0.14
C ALA A 105 2.28 -8.72 -0.34
N GLY A 106 1.97 -9.08 -1.58
CA GLY A 106 2.37 -10.37 -2.17
C GLY A 106 3.87 -10.52 -2.45
N GLN A 107 4.67 -9.44 -2.51
CA GLN A 107 6.09 -9.53 -2.84
C GLN A 107 6.94 -10.18 -1.73
N PRO A 108 6.89 -9.73 -0.45
CA PRO A 108 7.62 -10.42 0.62
C PRO A 108 7.12 -11.85 0.82
N ILE A 109 5.81 -12.10 0.62
CA ILE A 109 5.21 -13.42 0.71
C ILE A 109 5.75 -14.36 -0.38
N ALA A 110 5.79 -13.89 -1.63
CA ALA A 110 6.34 -14.68 -2.74
C ALA A 110 7.83 -14.97 -2.54
N ALA A 111 8.61 -14.00 -2.08
CA ALA A 111 10.03 -14.15 -1.80
C ALA A 111 10.27 -15.21 -0.70
N GLY A 112 9.47 -15.22 0.36
CA GLY A 112 9.52 -16.21 1.44
C GLY A 112 8.99 -17.59 1.05
N ALA A 113 7.95 -17.64 0.21
CA ALA A 113 7.37 -18.90 -0.30
C ALA A 113 8.20 -19.55 -1.43
N GLY A 114 9.27 -18.91 -1.89
CA GLY A 114 10.15 -19.46 -2.92
C GLY A 114 9.72 -19.18 -4.35
N PHE A 115 8.81 -18.21 -4.56
CA PHE A 115 8.37 -17.79 -5.89
C PHE A 115 9.09 -16.50 -6.32
N GLY A 116 9.79 -16.56 -7.44
CA GLY A 116 10.60 -15.45 -7.93
C GLY A 116 11.94 -15.31 -7.21
N ARG A 117 12.37 -14.08 -6.90
CA ARG A 117 13.61 -13.82 -6.16
C ARG A 117 13.42 -14.14 -4.69
N GLN A 118 14.13 -15.15 -4.20
CA GLN A 118 14.05 -15.57 -2.80
C GLN A 118 14.84 -14.62 -1.91
N ALA A 119 14.23 -14.24 -0.80
CA ALA A 119 14.86 -13.43 0.25
C ALA A 119 14.03 -13.53 1.55
N LYS A 120 14.68 -13.30 2.68
CA LYS A 120 14.02 -13.13 3.96
C LYS A 120 13.62 -11.67 4.15
N LEU A 121 12.37 -11.40 3.84
CA LEU A 121 11.73 -10.10 3.96
C LEU A 121 10.66 -10.16 5.03
N VAL A 122 10.53 -9.10 5.80
CA VAL A 122 9.53 -9.00 6.88
C VAL A 122 8.73 -7.71 6.78
N THR A 123 7.50 -7.76 7.25
CA THR A 123 6.67 -6.56 7.43
C THR A 123 6.11 -6.51 8.85
N ALA A 124 6.24 -5.33 9.46
CA ALA A 124 5.63 -5.01 10.74
C ALA A 124 4.45 -4.04 10.58
N PHE A 125 4.15 -3.60 9.36
CA PHE A 125 3.18 -2.54 9.11
C PHE A 125 2.44 -2.77 7.79
N SER A 126 1.11 -2.90 7.86
CA SER A 126 0.22 -2.81 6.71
C SER A 126 -0.06 -1.34 6.43
N MET A 127 0.09 -0.90 5.18
CA MET A 127 0.07 0.53 4.85
C MET A 127 -1.33 1.06 4.62
N ASP A 128 -2.22 0.21 4.09
CA ASP A 128 -3.59 0.60 3.75
C ASP A 128 -4.51 -0.60 3.55
N LEU A 129 -5.80 -0.30 3.51
CA LEU A 129 -6.86 -1.17 3.00
C LEU A 129 -7.49 -0.52 1.77
N ASN A 130 -7.87 -1.35 0.79
CA ASN A 130 -8.54 -0.92 -0.44
C ASN A 130 -7.65 -0.04 -1.34
N GLY A 131 -8.22 0.95 -2.05
CA GLY A 131 -7.47 1.94 -2.83
C GLY A 131 -7.19 1.58 -4.28
N ASN A 132 -7.70 0.42 -4.77
CA ASN A 132 -7.60 -0.01 -6.17
C ASN A 132 -8.95 0.02 -6.89
N ALA A 133 -8.91 0.09 -8.22
CA ALA A 133 -10.10 -0.15 -9.04
C ALA A 133 -9.72 -0.86 -10.36
N ILE A 134 -10.72 -1.49 -10.98
CA ILE A 134 -10.64 -1.99 -12.34
C ILE A 134 -11.29 -0.97 -13.26
N THR A 135 -10.49 -0.43 -14.19
CA THR A 135 -10.91 0.54 -15.20
C THR A 135 -10.88 -0.10 -16.56
N VAL A 136 -11.89 0.14 -17.38
CA VAL A 136 -11.95 -0.25 -18.79
C VAL A 136 -11.92 0.98 -19.70
N SER A 137 -11.48 0.82 -20.96
CA SER A 137 -11.50 1.92 -21.94
C SER A 137 -12.94 2.33 -22.28
N ASN A 138 -13.12 3.57 -22.74
CA ASN A 138 -14.44 4.05 -23.18
C ASN A 138 -15.04 3.20 -24.31
N ASP A 139 -14.20 2.64 -25.23
CA ASP A 139 -14.68 1.72 -26.27
C ASP A 139 -15.23 0.44 -25.66
N VAL A 140 -14.57 -0.13 -24.66
CA VAL A 140 -15.06 -1.30 -23.92
C VAL A 140 -16.30 -0.95 -23.13
N TRP A 141 -16.29 0.19 -22.42
CA TRP A 141 -17.43 0.64 -21.61
C TRP A 141 -18.71 0.79 -22.46
N SER A 142 -18.62 1.44 -23.61
CA SER A 142 -19.78 1.61 -24.50
C SER A 142 -20.43 0.31 -24.94
N LYS A 143 -19.66 -0.78 -24.99
CA LYS A 143 -20.13 -2.13 -25.32
C LYS A 143 -20.62 -2.91 -24.09
N MET A 144 -20.09 -2.61 -22.91
CA MET A 144 -20.51 -3.21 -21.64
C MET A 144 -21.78 -2.59 -21.07
N GLU A 145 -21.90 -1.25 -21.12
CA GLU A 145 -22.97 -0.47 -20.49
C GLU A 145 -24.39 -0.94 -20.80
N PRO A 146 -24.72 -1.37 -22.04
CA PRO A 146 -26.05 -1.92 -22.34
C PRO A 146 -26.41 -3.17 -21.54
N ASN A 147 -25.45 -3.88 -21.00
CA ASN A 147 -25.64 -5.10 -20.21
C ASN A 147 -25.52 -4.85 -18.69
N VAL A 148 -25.39 -3.58 -18.27
CA VAL A 148 -25.27 -3.19 -16.87
C VAL A 148 -26.63 -2.78 -16.34
N PRO A 149 -27.07 -3.29 -15.18
CA PRO A 149 -28.26 -2.79 -14.50
C PRO A 149 -28.16 -1.30 -14.18
N LYS A 150 -29.29 -0.58 -14.36
CA LYS A 150 -29.38 0.85 -14.11
C LYS A 150 -30.40 1.13 -12.99
N ASP A 151 -30.13 2.17 -12.22
CA ASP A 151 -31.08 2.68 -11.21
C ASP A 151 -32.22 3.49 -11.86
N ALA A 152 -33.09 4.05 -11.02
CA ALA A 152 -34.25 4.84 -11.47
C ALA A 152 -33.89 6.11 -12.25
N ASP A 153 -32.67 6.64 -12.04
CA ASP A 153 -32.13 7.83 -12.71
C ASP A 153 -31.34 7.47 -13.97
N GLY A 154 -31.29 6.18 -14.33
CA GLY A 154 -30.58 5.66 -15.50
C GLY A 154 -29.06 5.53 -15.32
N LYS A 155 -28.57 5.66 -14.10
CA LYS A 155 -27.14 5.49 -13.78
C LYS A 155 -26.78 4.01 -13.56
N PRO A 156 -25.57 3.58 -13.95
CA PRO A 156 -25.09 2.24 -13.69
C PRO A 156 -25.10 1.90 -12.20
N ILE A 157 -25.59 0.71 -11.86
CA ILE A 157 -25.56 0.19 -10.49
C ILE A 157 -24.20 -0.46 -10.26
N HIS A 158 -23.42 0.06 -9.32
CA HIS A 158 -22.15 -0.52 -8.90
C HIS A 158 -22.34 -1.45 -7.67
N PRO A 159 -21.51 -2.48 -7.51
CA PRO A 159 -20.37 -2.88 -8.39
C PRO A 159 -20.84 -3.50 -9.72
N ILE A 160 -20.12 -3.19 -10.79
CA ILE A 160 -20.38 -3.80 -12.10
C ILE A 160 -19.64 -5.15 -12.14
N LYS A 161 -20.43 -6.21 -12.33
CA LYS A 161 -19.91 -7.58 -12.43
C LYS A 161 -19.32 -7.86 -13.79
N ALA A 162 -18.32 -8.76 -13.86
CA ALA A 162 -17.62 -9.09 -15.09
C ALA A 162 -18.50 -9.81 -16.14
N GLU A 163 -19.71 -10.28 -15.78
CA GLU A 163 -20.70 -10.79 -16.74
C GLU A 163 -20.99 -9.77 -17.85
N ALA A 164 -21.02 -8.47 -17.53
CA ALA A 164 -21.21 -7.41 -18.52
C ALA A 164 -20.06 -7.29 -19.54
N LEU A 165 -18.85 -7.75 -19.20
CA LEU A 165 -17.69 -7.76 -20.08
C LEU A 165 -17.68 -8.97 -21.02
N LYS A 166 -18.37 -10.05 -20.68
CA LYS A 166 -18.31 -11.31 -21.44
C LYS A 166 -18.69 -11.17 -22.93
N PRO A 167 -19.78 -10.47 -23.31
CA PRO A 167 -20.10 -10.26 -24.72
C PRO A 167 -18.99 -9.52 -25.49
N VAL A 168 -18.27 -8.61 -24.82
CA VAL A 168 -17.16 -7.87 -25.43
C VAL A 168 -15.98 -8.81 -25.71
N ILE A 169 -15.63 -9.66 -24.74
CA ILE A 169 -14.57 -10.68 -24.89
C ILE A 169 -14.92 -11.64 -26.04
N ASP A 170 -16.17 -12.12 -26.11
CA ASP A 170 -16.65 -13.02 -27.17
C ASP A 170 -16.55 -12.37 -28.56
N GLN A 171 -16.85 -11.06 -28.65
CA GLN A 171 -16.68 -10.30 -29.89
C GLN A 171 -15.21 -10.23 -30.31
N TYR A 172 -14.29 -9.90 -29.38
CA TYR A 172 -12.85 -9.87 -29.66
C TYR A 172 -12.34 -11.24 -30.14
N LYS A 173 -12.80 -12.32 -29.52
CA LYS A 173 -12.48 -13.69 -29.95
C LYS A 173 -13.00 -13.99 -31.33
N THR A 174 -14.23 -13.57 -31.67
CA THR A 174 -14.82 -13.71 -33.00
C THR A 174 -14.01 -12.94 -34.06
N ASP A 175 -13.49 -11.77 -33.70
CA ASP A 175 -12.64 -10.93 -34.55
C ASP A 175 -11.19 -11.45 -34.65
N GLY A 176 -10.87 -12.59 -34.02
CA GLY A 176 -9.51 -13.15 -33.97
C GLY A 176 -8.53 -12.33 -33.16
N LYS A 177 -9.01 -11.50 -32.24
CA LYS A 177 -8.22 -10.62 -31.39
C LYS A 177 -8.18 -11.11 -29.94
N ALA A 178 -7.06 -10.98 -29.29
CA ALA A 178 -6.96 -11.23 -27.86
C ALA A 178 -7.45 -10.02 -27.04
N PHE A 179 -8.32 -10.24 -26.04
CA PHE A 179 -8.67 -9.21 -25.08
C PHE A 179 -7.55 -9.10 -24.02
N LYS A 180 -7.02 -7.89 -23.85
CA LYS A 180 -5.84 -7.66 -23.00
C LYS A 180 -6.16 -6.66 -21.88
N MET A 181 -5.74 -6.99 -20.64
CA MET A 181 -5.82 -6.08 -19.51
C MET A 181 -4.46 -5.94 -18.80
N GLY A 182 -4.27 -4.79 -18.16
CA GLY A 182 -3.05 -4.50 -17.39
C GLY A 182 -3.17 -4.89 -15.93
N MET A 183 -2.09 -5.38 -15.35
CA MET A 183 -1.88 -5.54 -13.90
C MET A 183 -0.47 -5.08 -13.56
N VAL A 184 -0.18 -4.79 -12.29
CA VAL A 184 1.07 -4.11 -11.93
C VAL A 184 2.24 -5.08 -11.66
N PHE A 185 1.94 -6.31 -11.21
CA PHE A 185 2.94 -7.34 -10.93
C PHE A 185 2.26 -8.71 -10.71
N PRO A 186 2.93 -9.86 -11.03
CA PRO A 186 2.32 -11.18 -10.95
C PRO A 186 1.81 -11.59 -9.56
N VAL A 187 2.39 -11.08 -8.49
CA VAL A 187 1.98 -11.38 -7.10
C VAL A 187 1.31 -10.19 -6.42
N SER A 188 0.74 -9.27 -7.21
CA SER A 188 0.01 -8.11 -6.69
C SER A 188 -1.45 -8.43 -6.38
N THR A 189 -2.01 -7.69 -5.42
CA THR A 189 -3.45 -7.64 -5.17
C THR A 189 -4.21 -7.37 -6.47
N HIS A 190 -3.75 -6.40 -7.26
CA HIS A 190 -4.31 -6.04 -8.58
C HIS A 190 -4.45 -7.23 -9.54
N ASN A 191 -3.42 -8.10 -9.61
CA ASN A 191 -3.48 -9.31 -10.42
C ASN A 191 -4.51 -10.29 -9.87
N TYR A 192 -4.57 -10.47 -8.55
CA TYR A 192 -5.52 -11.40 -7.95
C TYR A 192 -6.95 -10.88 -7.97
N GLU A 193 -7.16 -9.58 -7.83
CA GLU A 193 -8.47 -8.93 -7.92
C GLU A 193 -9.07 -9.00 -9.31
N ILE A 194 -8.26 -8.69 -10.36
CA ILE A 194 -8.75 -8.81 -11.74
C ILE A 194 -9.08 -10.26 -12.09
N ARG A 195 -8.26 -11.23 -11.65
CA ARG A 195 -8.52 -12.66 -11.81
C ARG A 195 -9.75 -13.10 -11.02
N TYR A 196 -9.93 -12.59 -9.81
CA TYR A 196 -11.10 -12.87 -8.96
C TYR A 196 -12.38 -12.38 -9.62
N TRP A 197 -12.41 -11.11 -10.05
CA TRP A 197 -13.55 -10.47 -10.72
C TRP A 197 -13.98 -11.21 -12.01
N LEU A 198 -13.00 -11.54 -12.85
CA LEU A 198 -13.24 -12.31 -14.08
C LEU A 198 -13.77 -13.72 -13.77
N ALA A 199 -13.12 -14.43 -12.85
CA ALA A 199 -13.48 -15.81 -12.51
C ALA A 199 -14.84 -15.92 -11.81
N ALA A 200 -15.27 -14.92 -11.04
CA ALA A 200 -16.60 -14.83 -10.43
C ALA A 200 -17.70 -14.86 -11.50
N ALA A 201 -17.44 -14.28 -12.69
CA ALA A 201 -18.33 -14.31 -13.86
C ALA A 201 -18.13 -15.54 -14.77
N GLY A 202 -17.26 -16.48 -14.38
CA GLY A 202 -16.95 -17.66 -15.20
C GLY A 202 -16.03 -17.39 -16.40
N ILE A 203 -15.32 -16.24 -16.42
CA ILE A 203 -14.32 -15.90 -17.43
C ILE A 203 -12.96 -16.40 -16.93
N HIS A 204 -12.23 -17.17 -17.76
CA HIS A 204 -10.95 -17.73 -17.36
C HIS A 204 -9.81 -16.72 -17.54
N PRO A 205 -9.15 -16.26 -16.43
CA PRO A 205 -8.10 -15.23 -16.50
C PRO A 205 -6.70 -15.80 -16.81
N GLY A 206 -6.60 -17.12 -17.08
CA GLY A 206 -5.36 -17.85 -17.29
C GLY A 206 -4.75 -18.44 -16.02
N MET A 207 -3.79 -19.36 -16.20
CA MET A 207 -3.06 -20.06 -15.14
C MET A 207 -1.56 -19.90 -15.32
N TYR A 208 -0.84 -19.85 -14.22
CA TYR A 208 0.63 -19.95 -14.17
C TYR A 208 1.05 -21.43 -14.21
N THR A 209 2.14 -21.71 -14.89
CA THR A 209 2.84 -23.00 -14.88
C THR A 209 4.34 -22.75 -14.89
N ALA A 210 5.15 -23.80 -14.69
CA ALA A 210 6.60 -23.70 -14.77
C ALA A 210 7.07 -23.15 -16.13
N ASP A 211 6.38 -23.52 -17.22
CA ASP A 211 6.69 -23.08 -18.59
C ASP A 211 5.97 -21.79 -19.00
N ASN A 212 5.00 -21.33 -18.23
CA ASN A 212 4.26 -20.09 -18.49
C ASN A 212 4.14 -19.24 -17.22
N VAL A 213 5.22 -18.49 -16.94
CA VAL A 213 5.31 -17.56 -15.80
C VAL A 213 4.53 -16.26 -16.01
N GLN A 214 3.84 -16.10 -17.13
CA GLN A 214 2.97 -14.96 -17.42
C GLN A 214 1.52 -15.23 -16.99
N GLY A 215 1.17 -16.47 -16.65
CA GLY A 215 -0.15 -16.84 -16.17
C GLY A 215 -1.23 -16.76 -17.25
N GLN A 216 -0.91 -17.22 -18.47
CA GLN A 216 -1.77 -17.07 -19.65
C GLN A 216 -2.34 -18.41 -20.18
N ILE A 217 -2.05 -19.53 -19.50
CA ILE A 217 -2.61 -20.83 -19.92
C ILE A 217 -4.14 -20.77 -19.80
N ASP A 218 -4.84 -21.15 -20.88
CA ASP A 218 -6.30 -21.15 -21.02
C ASP A 218 -6.98 -19.79 -20.82
N ALA A 219 -6.25 -18.69 -20.98
CA ALA A 219 -6.75 -17.35 -20.73
C ALA A 219 -7.74 -16.88 -21.82
N GLU A 220 -8.95 -16.47 -21.41
CA GLU A 220 -9.88 -15.69 -22.24
C GLU A 220 -9.51 -14.20 -22.21
N VAL A 221 -8.83 -13.76 -21.15
CA VAL A 221 -8.29 -12.41 -20.96
C VAL A 221 -6.80 -12.51 -20.67
N LEU A 222 -5.97 -11.89 -21.54
CA LEU A 222 -4.53 -11.87 -21.34
C LEU A 222 -4.15 -10.73 -20.38
N LEU A 223 -3.52 -11.07 -19.26
CA LEU A 223 -3.02 -10.09 -18.30
C LEU A 223 -1.54 -9.80 -18.55
N SER A 224 -1.17 -8.50 -18.54
CA SER A 224 0.21 -8.06 -18.78
C SER A 224 0.66 -7.07 -17.72
N VAL A 225 1.96 -7.12 -17.36
CA VAL A 225 2.55 -6.19 -16.40
C VAL A 225 2.71 -4.81 -17.02
N THR A 226 2.15 -3.81 -16.38
CA THR A 226 2.30 -2.39 -16.76
C THR A 226 2.57 -1.58 -15.48
N PRO A 227 3.62 -0.73 -15.44
CA PRO A 227 3.86 0.14 -14.29
C PRO A 227 2.69 1.09 -14.03
N PRO A 228 2.30 1.34 -12.76
CA PRO A 228 1.13 2.14 -12.43
C PRO A 228 1.01 3.47 -13.16
N PRO A 229 2.04 4.35 -13.21
CA PRO A 229 1.90 5.64 -13.89
C PRO A 229 1.73 5.53 -15.43
N GLN A 230 1.99 4.37 -16.02
CA GLN A 230 1.87 4.13 -17.46
C GLN A 230 0.50 3.57 -17.85
N MET A 231 -0.31 3.10 -16.88
CA MET A 231 -1.61 2.47 -17.14
C MET A 231 -2.55 3.34 -18.00
N PRO A 232 -2.79 4.64 -17.65
CA PRO A 232 -3.68 5.48 -18.45
C PRO A 232 -3.19 5.66 -19.90
N ALA A 233 -1.89 5.89 -20.09
CA ALA A 233 -1.32 6.07 -21.44
C ALA A 233 -1.38 4.78 -22.26
N THR A 234 -1.19 3.62 -21.64
CA THR A 234 -1.26 2.30 -22.28
C THR A 234 -2.72 1.96 -22.69
N LEU A 235 -3.71 2.39 -21.87
CA LEU A 235 -5.13 2.29 -22.19
C LEU A 235 -5.50 3.20 -23.35
N GLU A 236 -5.08 4.47 -23.30
CA GLU A 236 -5.34 5.47 -24.36
C GLU A 236 -4.76 5.04 -25.71
N ALA A 237 -3.57 4.41 -25.69
CA ALA A 237 -2.93 3.85 -26.88
C ALA A 237 -3.61 2.58 -27.42
N GLY A 238 -4.61 2.00 -26.71
CA GLY A 238 -5.29 0.76 -27.12
C GLY A 238 -4.41 -0.49 -27.04
N THR A 239 -3.30 -0.45 -26.28
CA THR A 239 -2.43 -1.62 -26.07
C THR A 239 -3.06 -2.60 -25.09
N ILE A 240 -3.76 -2.06 -24.09
CA ILE A 240 -4.65 -2.77 -23.16
C ILE A 240 -6.05 -2.15 -23.24
N PHE A 241 -7.07 -2.93 -22.90
CA PHE A 241 -8.49 -2.53 -22.99
C PHE A 241 -9.12 -2.28 -21.61
N GLY A 242 -8.38 -2.57 -20.56
CA GLY A 242 -8.67 -2.30 -19.18
C GLY A 242 -7.46 -2.62 -18.30
N TYR A 243 -7.55 -2.31 -17.02
CA TYR A 243 -6.49 -2.60 -16.06
C TYR A 243 -7.02 -2.62 -14.64
N CYS A 244 -6.26 -3.20 -13.70
CA CYS A 244 -6.40 -2.99 -12.27
C CYS A 244 -5.17 -2.25 -11.75
N VAL A 245 -5.37 -1.13 -11.06
CA VAL A 245 -4.29 -0.29 -10.54
C VAL A 245 -4.75 0.47 -9.29
N GLY A 246 -3.78 0.84 -8.42
CA GLY A 246 -4.01 1.77 -7.32
C GLY A 246 -4.19 3.21 -7.79
N GLU A 247 -4.79 4.04 -6.92
CA GLU A 247 -4.96 5.47 -7.20
C GLU A 247 -3.60 6.23 -7.21
N PRO A 248 -3.51 7.32 -7.99
CA PRO A 248 -4.61 8.07 -8.64
C PRO A 248 -4.88 7.67 -10.11
N TRP A 249 -4.40 6.55 -10.57
CA TRP A 249 -4.35 6.25 -12.02
C TRP A 249 -5.69 5.85 -12.62
N ASN A 250 -6.67 5.40 -11.81
CA ASN A 250 -8.04 5.25 -12.27
C ASN A 250 -8.71 6.63 -12.40
N GLN A 251 -8.57 7.48 -11.40
CA GLN A 251 -9.10 8.85 -11.45
C GLN A 251 -8.44 9.70 -12.57
N GLN A 252 -7.18 9.44 -12.88
CA GLN A 252 -6.50 10.05 -14.02
C GLN A 252 -7.16 9.67 -15.36
N ALA A 253 -7.61 8.41 -15.50
CA ALA A 253 -8.31 7.98 -16.71
C ALA A 253 -9.70 8.65 -16.82
N VAL A 254 -10.44 8.75 -15.71
CA VAL A 254 -11.72 9.48 -15.67
C VAL A 254 -11.53 10.96 -15.98
N PHE A 255 -10.55 11.59 -15.38
CA PHE A 255 -10.23 13.01 -15.59
C PHE A 255 -9.88 13.32 -17.05
N LYS A 256 -9.11 12.44 -17.70
CA LYS A 256 -8.80 12.53 -19.12
C LYS A 256 -9.95 12.12 -20.04
N GLY A 257 -11.00 11.49 -19.53
CA GLY A 257 -12.11 10.96 -20.29
C GLY A 257 -11.73 9.81 -21.24
N ILE A 258 -10.80 8.93 -20.80
CA ILE A 258 -10.30 7.81 -21.60
C ILE A 258 -10.71 6.44 -21.04
N GLY A 259 -11.26 6.38 -19.84
CA GLY A 259 -11.66 5.12 -19.21
C GLY A 259 -12.65 5.32 -18.09
N VAL A 260 -13.33 4.23 -17.73
CA VAL A 260 -14.39 4.14 -16.72
C VAL A 260 -14.03 3.04 -15.73
N PRO A 261 -13.86 3.37 -14.43
CA PRO A 261 -13.80 2.37 -13.38
C PRO A 261 -15.13 1.62 -13.28
N VAL A 262 -15.07 0.29 -13.33
CA VAL A 262 -16.28 -0.55 -13.30
C VAL A 262 -16.51 -1.21 -11.93
N VAL A 263 -15.45 -1.42 -11.18
CA VAL A 263 -15.50 -2.02 -9.84
C VAL A 263 -14.28 -1.59 -9.04
N THR A 264 -14.48 -1.31 -7.75
CA THR A 264 -13.38 -1.06 -6.82
C THR A 264 -12.96 -2.35 -6.13
N ASN A 265 -11.75 -2.40 -5.58
CA ASN A 265 -11.34 -3.55 -4.80
C ASN A 265 -12.11 -3.68 -3.47
N TYR A 266 -12.60 -2.56 -2.92
CA TYR A 266 -13.55 -2.57 -1.80
C TYR A 266 -14.83 -3.38 -2.14
N ASP A 267 -15.30 -3.29 -3.39
CA ASP A 267 -16.45 -4.05 -3.87
C ASP A 267 -16.11 -5.53 -4.13
N ILE A 268 -14.86 -5.82 -4.55
CA ILE A 268 -14.41 -7.20 -4.78
C ILE A 268 -14.23 -7.93 -3.46
N TRP A 269 -13.59 -7.29 -2.49
CA TRP A 269 -13.41 -7.77 -1.12
C TRP A 269 -13.31 -6.58 -0.17
N LYS A 270 -14.34 -6.37 0.62
CA LYS A 270 -14.43 -5.24 1.55
C LYS A 270 -13.28 -5.24 2.56
N ASN A 271 -12.61 -4.09 2.69
CA ASN A 271 -11.48 -3.88 3.57
C ASN A 271 -10.32 -4.88 3.32
N ASN A 272 -10.05 -5.16 2.04
CA ASN A 272 -8.93 -6.01 1.63
C ASN A 272 -7.57 -5.34 1.94
N PRO A 273 -6.55 -6.15 2.29
CA PRO A 273 -5.18 -5.65 2.46
C PRO A 273 -4.56 -5.31 1.11
N GLU A 274 -3.75 -4.26 1.06
CA GLU A 274 -3.16 -3.84 -0.21
C GLU A 274 -1.63 -3.71 -0.14
N LYS A 275 -1.09 -2.72 0.53
CA LYS A 275 0.35 -2.50 0.63
C LYS A 275 0.88 -2.79 2.03
N VAL A 276 2.17 -3.06 2.07
CA VAL A 276 2.92 -3.26 3.32
C VAL A 276 4.22 -2.46 3.29
N PHE A 277 4.74 -2.10 4.46
CA PHE A 277 6.09 -1.59 4.57
C PHE A 277 7.05 -2.75 4.86
N VAL A 278 8.03 -2.95 4.00
CA VAL A 278 8.93 -4.11 4.02
C VAL A 278 10.35 -3.70 4.36
N MET A 279 10.99 -4.49 5.21
CA MET A 279 12.42 -4.47 5.51
C MET A 279 13.00 -5.87 5.30
N THR A 280 14.33 -6.01 5.20
CA THR A 280 14.94 -7.35 5.29
C THR A 280 14.91 -7.84 6.75
N GLU A 281 14.82 -9.17 6.96
CA GLU A 281 14.96 -9.78 8.29
C GLU A 281 16.26 -9.33 8.96
N LYS A 282 17.35 -9.35 8.19
CA LYS A 282 18.68 -8.90 8.67
C LYS A 282 18.67 -7.44 9.14
N PHE A 283 18.00 -6.53 8.44
CA PHE A 283 17.90 -5.14 8.88
C PHE A 283 17.20 -5.03 10.23
N VAL A 284 16.11 -5.78 10.43
CA VAL A 284 15.34 -5.79 11.68
C VAL A 284 16.14 -6.41 12.83
N GLU A 285 16.92 -7.48 12.56
CA GLU A 285 17.79 -8.10 13.55
C GLU A 285 18.95 -7.19 13.99
N ASP A 286 19.57 -6.51 13.02
CA ASP A 286 20.70 -5.59 13.29
C ASP A 286 20.21 -4.27 13.91
N ASN A 287 18.97 -3.84 13.68
CA ASN A 287 18.44 -2.53 14.07
C ASN A 287 17.01 -2.64 14.66
N PRO A 288 16.82 -3.40 15.74
CA PRO A 288 15.48 -3.67 16.29
C PRO A 288 14.75 -2.43 16.80
N ASN A 289 15.44 -1.48 17.46
CA ASN A 289 14.83 -0.24 17.94
C ASN A 289 14.49 0.69 16.78
N THR A 290 15.35 0.76 15.76
CA THR A 290 15.09 1.51 14.54
C THR A 290 13.83 0.98 13.84
N ALA A 291 13.65 -0.33 13.74
CA ALA A 291 12.44 -0.93 13.16
C ALA A 291 11.17 -0.60 13.96
N ILE A 292 11.24 -0.57 15.30
CA ILE A 292 10.14 -0.13 16.16
C ILE A 292 9.85 1.36 15.93
N ALA A 293 10.87 2.22 15.90
CA ALA A 293 10.73 3.66 15.68
C ALA A 293 10.08 3.98 14.32
N VAL A 294 10.51 3.30 13.25
CA VAL A 294 9.87 3.40 11.91
C VAL A 294 8.39 3.03 12.00
N THR A 295 8.07 1.91 12.67
CA THR A 295 6.70 1.44 12.82
C THR A 295 5.85 2.44 13.62
N LYS A 296 6.39 3.06 14.69
CA LYS A 296 5.72 4.14 15.45
C LYS A 296 5.37 5.31 14.55
N ALA A 297 6.33 5.82 13.79
CA ALA A 297 6.12 6.95 12.88
C ALA A 297 5.03 6.66 11.84
N LEU A 298 5.02 5.45 11.27
CA LEU A 298 4.04 5.04 10.27
C LEU A 298 2.63 4.85 10.88
N ILE A 299 2.50 4.31 12.10
CA ILE A 299 1.21 4.23 12.82
C ILE A 299 0.63 5.64 13.04
N ARG A 300 1.45 6.59 13.48
CA ARG A 300 1.03 8.00 13.65
C ARG A 300 0.58 8.61 12.33
N ALA A 301 1.30 8.34 11.24
CA ALA A 301 0.95 8.82 9.90
C ALA A 301 -0.38 8.24 9.41
N GLY A 302 -0.62 6.94 9.58
CA GLY A 302 -1.89 6.31 9.27
C GLY A 302 -3.05 6.93 10.04
N LYS A 303 -2.89 7.13 11.36
CA LYS A 303 -3.89 7.79 12.21
C LYS A 303 -4.19 9.21 11.74
N TRP A 304 -3.15 10.00 11.46
CA TRP A 304 -3.30 11.35 10.94
C TRP A 304 -4.06 11.38 9.60
N LEU A 305 -3.76 10.43 8.70
CA LEU A 305 -4.42 10.30 7.40
C LEU A 305 -5.91 10.02 7.51
N ASP A 306 -6.35 9.21 8.46
CA ASP A 306 -7.76 8.84 8.59
C ASP A 306 -8.63 9.88 9.31
N GLU A 307 -8.04 10.98 9.77
CA GLU A 307 -8.79 12.16 10.21
C GLU A 307 -9.31 12.93 8.98
N PRO A 308 -10.64 13.03 8.76
CA PRO A 308 -11.20 13.64 7.52
C PRO A 308 -10.69 15.06 7.24
N LYS A 309 -10.45 15.85 8.31
CA LYS A 309 -9.93 17.23 8.21
C LYS A 309 -8.53 17.31 7.59
N ASN A 310 -7.74 16.22 7.65
CA ASN A 310 -6.36 16.18 7.18
C ASN A 310 -6.25 15.72 5.71
N ARG A 311 -7.31 15.13 5.15
CA ARG A 311 -7.30 14.56 3.79
C ARG A 311 -6.96 15.59 2.71
N ALA A 312 -7.45 16.82 2.84
CA ALA A 312 -7.13 17.91 1.90
C ALA A 312 -5.64 18.32 1.96
N GLU A 313 -5.03 18.30 3.16
CA GLU A 313 -3.59 18.55 3.31
C GLU A 313 -2.78 17.37 2.75
N ALA A 314 -3.21 16.13 2.98
CA ALA A 314 -2.59 14.93 2.40
C ALA A 314 -2.56 15.00 0.86
N VAL A 315 -3.66 15.42 0.23
CA VAL A 315 -3.74 15.63 -1.23
C VAL A 315 -2.66 16.62 -1.70
N LYS A 316 -2.49 17.75 -1.02
CA LYS A 316 -1.44 18.74 -1.36
C LYS A 316 -0.04 18.17 -1.22
N ILE A 317 0.22 17.41 -0.15
CA ILE A 317 1.52 16.75 0.05
C ILE A 317 1.77 15.74 -1.07
N LEU A 318 0.82 14.88 -1.38
CA LEU A 318 0.95 13.85 -2.41
C LEU A 318 1.08 14.43 -3.82
N SER A 319 0.52 15.63 -4.09
CA SER A 319 0.65 16.31 -5.39
C SER A 319 2.07 16.82 -5.69
N MET A 320 2.92 16.95 -4.66
CA MET A 320 4.31 17.38 -4.86
C MET A 320 5.06 16.36 -5.74
N SER A 321 5.93 16.86 -6.62
CA SER A 321 6.65 16.06 -7.63
C SER A 321 7.55 14.98 -7.03
N GLN A 322 8.08 15.20 -5.80
CA GLN A 322 8.87 14.22 -5.07
C GLN A 322 8.05 13.02 -4.58
N TYR A 323 6.72 13.13 -4.48
CA TYR A 323 5.80 12.06 -4.09
C TYR A 323 5.03 11.53 -5.30
N VAL A 324 3.71 11.53 -5.28
CA VAL A 324 2.91 11.02 -6.41
C VAL A 324 3.03 11.91 -7.63
N GLY A 325 2.93 13.24 -7.43
CA GLY A 325 3.10 14.24 -8.47
C GLY A 325 1.95 14.28 -9.47
N ALA A 326 0.74 13.85 -9.08
CA ALA A 326 -0.49 14.00 -9.85
C ALA A 326 -1.24 15.26 -9.43
N ASP A 327 -2.14 15.76 -10.30
CA ASP A 327 -2.94 16.94 -10.02
C ASP A 327 -3.78 16.75 -8.75
N GLU A 328 -3.88 17.80 -7.92
CA GLU A 328 -4.68 17.79 -6.68
C GLU A 328 -6.14 17.39 -6.95
N ALA A 329 -6.73 17.86 -8.05
CA ALA A 329 -8.11 17.55 -8.42
C ALA A 329 -8.30 16.03 -8.69
N VAL A 330 -7.29 15.38 -9.27
CA VAL A 330 -7.31 13.93 -9.51
C VAL A 330 -7.15 13.15 -8.21
N LEU A 331 -6.17 13.54 -7.39
CA LEU A 331 -5.93 12.91 -6.08
C LEU A 331 -7.13 13.06 -5.13
N ALA A 332 -7.77 14.24 -5.13
CA ALA A 332 -8.89 14.51 -4.25
C ALA A 332 -10.09 13.58 -4.51
N ASN A 333 -10.29 13.13 -5.76
CA ASN A 333 -11.44 12.29 -6.11
C ASN A 333 -11.47 10.94 -5.38
N SER A 334 -10.33 10.42 -4.93
CA SER A 334 -10.25 9.15 -4.20
C SER A 334 -9.77 9.32 -2.75
N MET A 335 -9.06 10.41 -2.44
CA MET A 335 -8.47 10.63 -1.12
C MET A 335 -9.40 11.33 -0.13
N THR A 336 -10.48 11.98 -0.59
CA THR A 336 -11.35 12.80 0.28
C THR A 336 -12.70 12.15 0.59
N GLY A 337 -12.78 10.82 0.51
CA GLY A 337 -13.99 10.06 0.85
C GLY A 337 -15.02 9.98 -0.28
N THR A 338 -14.60 10.24 -1.50
CA THR A 338 -15.42 10.12 -2.72
C THR A 338 -14.70 9.28 -3.77
N PHE A 339 -15.43 8.87 -4.82
CA PHE A 339 -14.87 8.21 -5.98
C PHE A 339 -15.69 8.60 -7.22
N GLU A 340 -15.03 8.97 -8.32
CA GLU A 340 -15.69 9.34 -9.56
C GLU A 340 -15.60 8.17 -10.56
N PHE A 341 -16.75 7.60 -10.95
CA PHE A 341 -16.81 6.48 -11.88
C PHE A 341 -16.79 6.94 -13.34
N GLU A 342 -17.57 7.97 -13.65
CA GLU A 342 -17.53 8.69 -14.91
C GLU A 342 -17.50 10.19 -14.62
N LYS A 343 -17.11 10.99 -15.59
CA LYS A 343 -17.07 12.44 -15.42
C LYS A 343 -18.46 12.97 -15.01
N GLY A 344 -18.54 13.45 -13.76
CA GLY A 344 -19.78 13.92 -13.16
C GLY A 344 -20.58 12.87 -12.38
N ASP A 345 -20.18 11.60 -12.38
CA ASP A 345 -20.75 10.55 -11.51
C ASP A 345 -19.82 10.29 -10.32
N LYS A 346 -19.74 11.28 -9.44
CA LYS A 346 -18.97 11.22 -8.21
C LYS A 346 -19.86 10.74 -7.06
N ARG A 347 -19.41 9.69 -6.37
CA ARG A 347 -20.15 9.01 -5.30
C ARG A 347 -19.39 9.04 -3.99
N ASP A 348 -20.11 9.01 -2.87
CA ASP A 348 -19.49 8.89 -1.54
C ASP A 348 -18.93 7.48 -1.35
N MET A 349 -17.63 7.40 -1.04
CA MET A 349 -16.90 6.19 -0.73
C MET A 349 -15.86 6.47 0.37
N PRO A 350 -16.29 6.72 1.60
CA PRO A 350 -15.41 7.17 2.69
C PRO A 350 -14.35 6.14 3.09
N ASP A 351 -14.59 4.86 2.81
CA ASP A 351 -13.68 3.74 3.12
C ASP A 351 -12.94 3.22 1.89
N PHE A 352 -12.90 3.99 0.78
CA PHE A 352 -12.15 3.58 -0.40
C PHE A 352 -10.62 3.51 -0.16
N ASN A 353 -10.07 4.48 0.59
CA ASN A 353 -8.68 4.48 1.06
C ASN A 353 -8.67 4.58 2.58
N VAL A 354 -8.27 3.51 3.25
CA VAL A 354 -8.20 3.42 4.72
C VAL A 354 -6.76 3.20 5.15
N PHE A 355 -6.26 4.03 6.08
CA PHE A 355 -4.87 4.01 6.54
C PHE A 355 -4.71 3.66 8.03
N TYR A 356 -5.80 3.66 8.82
CA TYR A 356 -5.77 3.39 10.26
C TYR A 356 -7.01 2.68 10.79
N LYS A 357 -8.21 3.13 10.39
CA LYS A 357 -9.47 2.49 10.78
C LYS A 357 -9.45 1.00 10.49
N TYR A 358 -10.28 0.24 11.21
CA TYR A 358 -10.40 -1.23 11.02
C TYR A 358 -9.09 -1.98 11.25
N ASN A 359 -8.19 -1.40 12.08
CA ASN A 359 -6.85 -1.92 12.33
C ASN A 359 -6.00 -2.04 11.05
N ALA A 360 -6.16 -1.12 10.10
CA ALA A 360 -5.51 -1.16 8.79
C ALA A 360 -3.98 -1.28 8.88
N THR A 361 -3.37 -0.72 9.94
CA THR A 361 -1.90 -0.74 10.13
C THR A 361 -1.38 -2.05 10.71
N TYR A 362 -2.25 -2.90 11.26
CA TYR A 362 -1.84 -4.15 11.91
C TYR A 362 -1.62 -5.25 10.86
N PRO A 363 -0.44 -5.90 10.84
CA PRO A 363 -0.14 -6.95 9.86
C PRO A 363 -0.78 -8.27 10.28
N PHE A 364 -2.05 -8.49 9.90
CA PHE A 364 -2.78 -9.72 10.21
C PHE A 364 -2.23 -10.90 9.41
N TYR A 365 -2.03 -12.04 10.06
CA TYR A 365 -1.67 -13.29 9.39
C TYR A 365 -2.71 -13.74 8.37
N SER A 366 -4.00 -13.50 8.67
CA SER A 366 -5.09 -13.81 7.73
C SER A 366 -4.94 -13.09 6.40
N ASP A 367 -4.45 -11.83 6.41
CA ASP A 367 -4.24 -11.06 5.18
C ASP A 367 -3.14 -11.70 4.32
N GLY A 368 -2.03 -12.09 4.95
CA GLY A 368 -0.93 -12.77 4.27
C GLY A 368 -1.32 -14.15 3.73
N ILE A 369 -2.09 -14.93 4.51
CA ILE A 369 -2.56 -16.25 4.09
C ILE A 369 -3.43 -16.16 2.83
N TRP A 370 -4.26 -15.10 2.70
CA TRP A 370 -5.06 -14.91 1.49
C TRP A 370 -4.20 -14.87 0.23
N PHE A 371 -3.07 -14.14 0.26
CA PHE A 371 -2.15 -14.09 -0.89
C PHE A 371 -1.62 -15.48 -1.26
N LEU A 372 -1.22 -16.28 -0.27
CA LEU A 372 -0.77 -17.64 -0.53
C LEU A 372 -1.88 -18.52 -1.15
N THR A 373 -3.14 -18.34 -0.72
CA THR A 373 -4.27 -19.05 -1.31
C THR A 373 -4.48 -18.67 -2.77
N GLN A 374 -4.30 -17.39 -3.12
CA GLN A 374 -4.39 -16.93 -4.51
C GLN A 374 -3.19 -17.41 -5.35
N MET A 375 -1.97 -17.40 -4.79
CA MET A 375 -0.79 -17.98 -5.45
C MET A 375 -1.00 -19.45 -5.77
N ARG A 376 -1.60 -20.20 -4.84
CA ARG A 376 -1.96 -21.60 -5.05
C ARG A 376 -3.08 -21.76 -6.07
N ARG A 377 -4.16 -20.99 -5.93
CA ARG A 377 -5.31 -21.02 -6.85
C ARG A 377 -4.89 -20.84 -8.30
N TRP A 378 -3.98 -19.91 -8.55
CA TRP A 378 -3.58 -19.53 -9.92
C TRP A 378 -2.33 -20.26 -10.43
N GLY A 379 -1.74 -21.17 -9.64
CA GLY A 379 -0.66 -22.05 -10.09
C GLY A 379 0.76 -21.54 -9.88
N GLN A 380 0.93 -20.38 -9.19
CA GLN A 380 2.26 -19.88 -8.80
C GLN A 380 2.89 -20.77 -7.72
N ILE A 381 2.07 -21.37 -6.87
CA ILE A 381 2.45 -22.48 -6.01
C ILE A 381 1.84 -23.74 -6.64
N PRO A 382 2.64 -24.59 -7.33
CA PRO A 382 2.10 -25.69 -8.13
C PRO A 382 1.61 -26.87 -7.28
N GLU A 383 2.21 -27.10 -6.09
CA GLU A 383 1.83 -28.23 -5.24
C GLU A 383 0.83 -27.82 -4.17
N ALA A 384 -0.04 -28.75 -3.80
CA ALA A 384 -0.89 -28.64 -2.62
C ALA A 384 -0.03 -28.52 -1.35
N LYS A 385 -0.43 -27.67 -0.42
CA LYS A 385 0.25 -27.45 0.86
C LYS A 385 -0.71 -27.74 2.02
N SER A 386 -0.16 -28.08 3.18
CA SER A 386 -0.94 -28.25 4.41
C SER A 386 -1.39 -26.89 4.97
N ALA A 387 -2.46 -26.87 5.76
CA ALA A 387 -2.90 -25.65 6.45
C ALA A 387 -1.78 -25.04 7.32
N ASP A 388 -1.00 -25.87 7.99
CA ASP A 388 0.15 -25.42 8.79
C ASP A 388 1.22 -24.72 7.94
N TRP A 389 1.43 -25.16 6.70
CA TRP A 389 2.38 -24.51 5.82
C TRP A 389 1.97 -23.05 5.53
N TYR A 390 0.69 -22.79 5.26
CA TYR A 390 0.17 -21.41 5.03
C TYR A 390 0.41 -20.54 6.25
N ALA A 391 0.05 -21.06 7.44
CA ALA A 391 0.20 -20.33 8.70
C ALA A 391 1.69 -20.03 9.03
N ASN A 392 2.56 -21.04 8.91
CA ASN A 392 3.96 -20.91 9.28
C ASN A 392 4.71 -19.97 8.31
N THR A 393 4.46 -20.10 6.99
CA THR A 393 5.08 -19.21 5.99
C THR A 393 4.78 -17.74 6.28
N ILE A 394 3.55 -17.42 6.68
CA ILE A 394 3.20 -16.02 6.97
C ILE A 394 3.77 -15.54 8.31
N LYS A 395 3.86 -16.39 9.32
CA LYS A 395 4.46 -16.03 10.61
C LYS A 395 5.95 -15.69 10.51
N ASP A 396 6.66 -16.23 9.53
CA ASP A 396 8.06 -15.90 9.27
C ASP A 396 8.21 -14.50 8.60
N ILE A 397 7.12 -13.98 7.98
CA ILE A 397 7.15 -12.76 7.19
C ILE A 397 6.46 -11.59 7.93
N TYR A 398 5.29 -11.85 8.51
CA TYR A 398 4.49 -10.84 9.21
C TYR A 398 4.90 -10.76 10.67
N ARG A 399 5.27 -9.56 11.13
CA ARG A 399 5.84 -9.29 12.45
C ARG A 399 4.91 -8.40 13.30
N PRO A 400 3.71 -8.91 13.68
CA PRO A 400 2.82 -8.19 14.59
C PRO A 400 3.42 -7.96 15.98
N ASP A 401 4.45 -8.70 16.37
CA ASP A 401 5.20 -8.47 17.60
C ASP A 401 5.92 -7.11 17.62
N ILE A 402 6.50 -6.69 16.48
CA ILE A 402 7.13 -5.36 16.32
C ILE A 402 6.05 -4.28 16.37
N TRP A 403 4.94 -4.47 15.64
CA TRP A 403 3.81 -3.55 15.67
C TRP A 403 3.27 -3.34 17.09
N LYS A 404 3.06 -4.42 17.84
CA LYS A 404 2.58 -4.36 19.23
C LYS A 404 3.52 -3.60 20.14
N LYS A 405 4.84 -3.77 19.99
CA LYS A 405 5.85 -2.99 20.75
C LYS A 405 5.76 -1.51 20.41
N ALA A 406 5.70 -1.17 19.12
CA ALA A 406 5.56 0.21 18.65
C ALA A 406 4.26 0.85 19.18
N ALA A 407 3.14 0.14 19.09
CA ALA A 407 1.84 0.62 19.57
C ALA A 407 1.82 0.80 21.11
N ALA A 408 2.44 -0.10 21.87
CA ALA A 408 2.54 0.03 23.33
C ALA A 408 3.26 1.32 23.72
N LEU A 409 4.40 1.63 23.09
CA LEU A 409 5.11 2.89 23.30
C LEU A 409 4.27 4.11 22.93
N LEU A 410 3.56 4.07 21.81
CA LEU A 410 2.65 5.15 21.39
C LEU A 410 1.49 5.36 22.37
N VAL A 411 1.01 4.30 23.03
CA VAL A 411 -0.01 4.40 24.10
C VAL A 411 0.58 5.08 25.34
N GLU A 412 1.79 4.68 25.77
CA GLU A 412 2.49 5.28 26.90
C GLU A 412 2.78 6.77 26.67
N GLU A 413 3.13 7.14 25.44
CA GLU A 413 3.35 8.53 25.00
C GLU A 413 2.07 9.33 24.81
N GLY A 414 0.89 8.68 24.85
CA GLY A 414 -0.41 9.32 24.62
C GLY A 414 -0.71 9.66 23.17
N ASN A 415 0.03 9.09 22.21
CA ASN A 415 -0.16 9.32 20.78
C ASN A 415 -1.35 8.55 20.19
N ILE A 416 -1.63 7.35 20.73
CA ILE A 416 -2.81 6.56 20.40
C ILE A 416 -3.49 6.07 21.69
N PRO A 417 -4.82 5.88 21.73
CA PRO A 417 -5.49 5.27 22.87
C PRO A 417 -5.24 3.75 22.91
N ALA A 418 -5.25 3.15 24.09
CA ALA A 418 -5.09 1.71 24.26
C ALA A 418 -6.16 0.89 23.51
N SER A 419 -7.36 1.47 23.32
CA SER A 419 -8.44 0.85 22.52
C SER A 419 -8.11 0.64 21.04
N ASP A 420 -7.09 1.34 20.51
CA ASP A 420 -6.67 1.19 19.12
C ASP A 420 -5.67 0.02 18.93
N VAL A 421 -5.27 -0.63 20.03
CA VAL A 421 -4.44 -1.84 19.98
C VAL A 421 -5.35 -3.06 19.92
N PRO A 422 -5.36 -3.83 18.80
CA PRO A 422 -6.29 -4.94 18.66
C PRO A 422 -5.94 -6.09 19.59
N GLU A 423 -6.95 -6.59 20.30
CA GLU A 423 -6.89 -7.87 21.02
C GLU A 423 -7.10 -9.02 20.03
N THR A 424 -6.02 -9.58 19.52
CA THR A 424 -6.08 -10.62 18.47
C THR A 424 -4.92 -11.60 18.57
N ASP A 425 -5.17 -12.84 18.11
CA ASP A 425 -4.15 -13.86 17.85
C ASP A 425 -3.46 -13.67 16.48
N GLY A 426 -3.74 -12.57 15.78
CA GLY A 426 -3.24 -12.25 14.44
C GLY A 426 -4.18 -12.66 13.31
N TYR A 427 -5.36 -13.18 13.63
CA TYR A 427 -6.34 -13.59 12.63
C TYR A 427 -7.59 -12.71 12.69
N LYS A 428 -8.04 -12.25 11.52
CA LYS A 428 -9.37 -11.65 11.36
C LYS A 428 -10.43 -12.75 11.40
N PRO A 429 -11.67 -12.45 11.82
CA PRO A 429 -12.79 -13.36 11.68
C PRO A 429 -13.01 -13.79 10.22
N ALA A 430 -13.61 -14.97 10.02
CA ALA A 430 -14.07 -15.39 8.70
C ALA A 430 -15.04 -14.35 8.11
N THR A 431 -14.93 -14.11 6.81
CA THR A 431 -15.77 -13.12 6.10
C THR A 431 -16.33 -13.68 4.81
N SER A 432 -17.52 -13.23 4.44
CA SER A 432 -18.17 -13.47 3.14
C SER A 432 -18.34 -12.18 2.33
N ASP A 433 -17.60 -11.14 2.68
CA ASP A 433 -17.66 -9.82 2.05
C ASP A 433 -16.90 -9.77 0.71
N PHE A 434 -17.03 -10.85 -0.09
CA PHE A 434 -16.54 -10.94 -1.45
C PHE A 434 -17.67 -10.72 -2.47
N ILE A 435 -17.33 -10.21 -3.64
CA ILE A 435 -18.30 -9.89 -4.71
C ILE A 435 -19.18 -11.08 -5.13
N ASP A 436 -18.71 -12.31 -4.92
CA ASP A 436 -19.41 -13.56 -5.22
C ASP A 436 -19.96 -14.26 -3.96
N GLY A 437 -19.83 -13.65 -2.78
CA GLY A 437 -20.28 -14.19 -1.51
C GLY A 437 -19.48 -15.39 -1.00
N THR A 438 -18.32 -15.68 -1.59
CA THR A 438 -17.44 -16.76 -1.12
C THR A 438 -16.94 -16.46 0.29
N THR A 439 -16.99 -17.45 1.18
CA THR A 439 -16.48 -17.30 2.56
C THR A 439 -14.99 -17.60 2.61
N TYR A 440 -14.22 -16.67 3.17
CA TYR A 440 -12.80 -16.82 3.47
C TYR A 440 -12.60 -16.96 4.98
N ASP A 441 -11.95 -18.06 5.39
CA ASP A 441 -11.39 -18.26 6.72
C ASP A 441 -9.90 -18.59 6.59
N ALA A 442 -9.05 -17.75 7.14
CA ALA A 442 -7.60 -17.98 7.11
C ALA A 442 -7.16 -19.21 7.93
N LYS A 443 -7.99 -19.68 8.87
CA LYS A 443 -7.74 -20.90 9.64
C LYS A 443 -8.10 -22.16 8.86
N ASP A 444 -8.84 -22.02 7.73
CA ASP A 444 -9.16 -23.13 6.81
C ASP A 444 -8.91 -22.71 5.34
N PRO A 445 -7.62 -22.44 4.98
CA PRO A 445 -7.26 -21.98 3.63
C PRO A 445 -7.55 -23.02 2.54
N ILE A 446 -7.54 -24.31 2.90
CA ILE A 446 -7.76 -25.41 1.95
C ILE A 446 -9.22 -25.44 1.49
N SER A 447 -10.18 -25.34 2.40
CA SER A 447 -11.60 -25.26 2.06
C SER A 447 -11.89 -24.03 1.20
N TYR A 448 -11.24 -22.87 1.49
CA TYR A 448 -11.37 -21.67 0.68
C TYR A 448 -10.86 -21.88 -0.76
N ILE A 449 -9.67 -22.46 -0.95
CA ILE A 449 -9.12 -22.78 -2.29
C ILE A 449 -10.06 -23.75 -3.03
N ASN A 450 -10.61 -24.74 -2.34
CA ASN A 450 -11.48 -25.75 -2.93
C ASN A 450 -12.89 -25.23 -3.26
N SER A 451 -13.31 -24.09 -2.73
CA SER A 451 -14.63 -23.51 -3.00
C SER A 451 -14.76 -22.94 -4.42
N PHE A 452 -13.66 -22.54 -5.07
CA PHE A 452 -13.68 -21.89 -6.36
C PHE A 452 -14.00 -22.84 -7.53
N LYS A 453 -14.74 -22.39 -8.50
CA LYS A 453 -15.00 -23.13 -9.75
C LYS A 453 -13.78 -23.13 -10.68
N ILE A 454 -13.09 -21.99 -10.78
CA ILE A 454 -11.90 -21.78 -11.63
C ILE A 454 -10.68 -21.66 -10.74
N GLY A 455 -9.64 -22.41 -11.04
CA GLY A 455 -8.36 -22.43 -10.34
C GLY A 455 -7.97 -23.83 -9.85
N ASN A 456 -6.75 -23.98 -9.38
CA ASN A 456 -6.24 -25.21 -8.79
C ASN A 456 -6.99 -25.56 -7.51
N LYS A 457 -7.11 -26.86 -7.27
CA LYS A 457 -7.71 -27.40 -6.05
C LYS A 457 -6.64 -28.08 -5.20
N ASP A 458 -6.76 -27.95 -3.88
CA ASP A 458 -6.04 -28.77 -2.94
C ASP A 458 -6.93 -29.97 -2.59
N LYS A 459 -6.71 -31.09 -3.28
CA LYS A 459 -7.41 -32.32 -2.90
C LYS A 459 -6.98 -32.70 -1.49
N VAL A 460 -7.92 -32.70 -0.56
CA VAL A 460 -7.69 -33.35 0.74
C VAL A 460 -7.32 -34.81 0.41
N ALA A 461 -6.13 -35.24 0.83
CA ALA A 461 -5.79 -36.63 0.80
C ALA A 461 -6.83 -37.33 1.67
N GLN A 462 -7.68 -38.15 1.04
CA GLN A 462 -8.66 -39.02 1.73
C GLN A 462 -7.93 -40.02 2.57
#